data_cad1a866ec2bf1c2a6a1d3a154570928
#
_entry.id   cad1a866ec2bf1c2a6a1d3a154570928
#
_cell.length_a   1.000
_cell.length_b   1.000
_cell.length_c   1.000
_cell.angle_alpha   90.00
_cell.angle_beta   90.00
_cell.angle_gamma   90.00
#
_symmetry.space_group_name_H-M   'P 1'
#
loop_
_entity.id
_entity.type
_entity.pdbx_description
1 polymer ?
#
loop_
_entity_poly.entity_id
_entity_poly.type
_entity_poly.pdbx_seq_one_letter_code
_entity_poly.pdbx_strand_id
1 'polypeptide(L)'
;DVEAGHAVFDRWIKQCDFPILGANIIRTSDRETYLKPYEVFERDGVKIVVLGMITPAIPVWLPETLWQGLYFADMEETARKWMKIIQEKEKPDVVVGIFHAGNEARTMSGQYREDASMEVAQRIPGFDVVMMGHDHRRYCGKVANIEGDSVLLINPASNGRVVGSVDVVLKMEHG
;
A
#
# COMPACT_ATOMS: atom_id res chain seq x y z
N ASP A 1 -11.28 -1.70 -1.41
CA ASP A 1 -11.92 -2.30 -2.59
C ASP A 1 -12.98 -1.40 -3.19
N VAL A 2 -13.22 -1.56 -4.48
CA VAL A 2 -14.25 -0.84 -5.24
C VAL A 2 -15.54 -1.66 -5.42
N GLU A 3 -15.75 -2.68 -4.60
CA GLU A 3 -16.87 -3.64 -4.69
C GLU A 3 -18.24 -2.98 -4.67
N ALA A 4 -18.37 -1.86 -3.99
CA ALA A 4 -19.63 -1.10 -3.96
C ALA A 4 -19.86 -0.24 -5.21
N GLY A 5 -18.90 -0.22 -6.15
CA GLY A 5 -18.92 0.61 -7.35
C GLY A 5 -18.60 2.08 -7.10
N HIS A 6 -18.32 2.82 -8.17
CA HIS A 6 -17.86 4.22 -8.12
C HIS A 6 -18.75 5.15 -7.28
N ALA A 7 -20.05 5.14 -7.48
CA ALA A 7 -20.95 6.09 -6.81
C ALA A 7 -20.91 5.99 -5.29
N VAL A 8 -20.77 4.77 -4.77
CA VAL A 8 -20.67 4.54 -3.33
C VAL A 8 -19.26 4.84 -2.84
N PHE A 9 -18.24 4.41 -3.57
CA PHE A 9 -16.84 4.62 -3.21
C PHE A 9 -16.48 6.12 -3.20
N ASP A 10 -16.89 6.87 -4.24
CA ASP A 10 -16.69 8.32 -4.32
C ASP A 10 -17.38 9.07 -3.17
N ARG A 11 -18.57 8.60 -2.76
CA ARG A 11 -19.25 9.15 -1.61
C ARG A 11 -18.49 8.90 -0.31
N TRP A 12 -17.97 7.69 -0.12
CA TRP A 12 -17.15 7.37 1.06
C TRP A 12 -15.89 8.21 1.12
N ILE A 13 -15.16 8.35 0.02
CA ILE A 13 -13.98 9.22 -0.05
C ILE A 13 -14.31 10.65 0.40
N LYS A 14 -15.44 11.19 -0.07
CA LYS A 14 -15.87 12.55 0.30
C LYS A 14 -16.34 12.70 1.76
N GLN A 15 -16.76 11.61 2.38
CA GLN A 15 -17.24 11.59 3.78
C GLN A 15 -16.14 11.30 4.79
N CYS A 16 -15.01 10.75 4.36
CA CYS A 16 -13.87 10.50 5.25
C CYS A 16 -13.14 11.82 5.55
N ASP A 17 -12.85 12.03 6.83
CA ASP A 17 -12.03 13.13 7.34
C ASP A 17 -10.54 12.75 7.47
N PHE A 18 -10.16 11.63 6.89
CA PHE A 18 -8.79 11.11 6.79
C PHE A 18 -8.45 10.74 5.34
N PRO A 19 -7.17 10.74 4.96
CA PRO A 19 -6.77 10.43 3.59
C PRO A 19 -7.04 8.97 3.22
N ILE A 20 -7.64 8.76 2.04
CA ILE A 20 -7.76 7.45 1.40
C ILE A 20 -6.71 7.36 0.31
N LEU A 21 -5.84 6.35 0.38
CA LEU A 21 -4.67 6.22 -0.48
C LEU A 21 -4.82 5.07 -1.47
N GLY A 22 -4.29 5.27 -2.68
CA GLY A 22 -4.34 4.25 -3.73
C GLY A 22 -3.43 4.59 -4.91
N ALA A 23 -2.13 4.38 -4.74
CA ALA A 23 -1.11 4.76 -5.69
C ALA A 23 -1.19 4.04 -7.05
N ASN A 24 -1.73 2.82 -7.04
CA ASN A 24 -1.87 1.98 -8.23
C ASN A 24 -3.27 1.93 -8.81
N ILE A 25 -4.20 2.74 -8.32
CA ILE A 25 -5.52 2.92 -8.93
C ILE A 25 -5.44 4.12 -9.88
N ILE A 26 -5.49 3.85 -11.18
CA ILE A 26 -5.21 4.83 -12.22
C ILE A 26 -6.46 5.10 -13.03
N ARG A 27 -6.79 6.36 -13.28
CA ARG A 27 -7.86 6.73 -14.21
C ARG A 27 -7.42 6.47 -15.64
N THR A 28 -8.25 5.84 -16.43
CA THR A 28 -7.95 5.58 -17.85
C THR A 28 -8.01 6.84 -18.71
N SER A 29 -8.74 7.87 -18.28
CA SER A 29 -8.97 9.11 -19.01
C SER A 29 -7.74 10.02 -19.12
N ASP A 30 -6.97 10.14 -18.05
CA ASP A 30 -5.82 11.06 -17.95
C ASP A 30 -4.52 10.40 -17.49
N ARG A 31 -4.58 9.11 -17.12
CA ARG A 31 -3.44 8.33 -16.60
C ARG A 31 -2.93 8.80 -15.23
N GLU A 32 -3.68 9.62 -14.55
CA GLU A 32 -3.38 10.05 -13.20
C GLU A 32 -3.93 9.10 -12.14
N THR A 33 -3.40 9.16 -10.93
CA THR A 33 -3.92 8.35 -9.82
C THR A 33 -5.34 8.78 -9.48
N TYR A 34 -6.21 7.81 -9.26
CA TYR A 34 -7.61 8.05 -8.87
C TYR A 34 -7.72 8.55 -7.43
N LEU A 35 -6.88 8.03 -6.56
CA LEU A 35 -6.73 8.44 -5.17
C LEU A 35 -5.37 9.11 -4.95
N LYS A 36 -5.21 9.76 -3.80
CA LYS A 36 -3.92 10.26 -3.37
C LYS A 36 -2.94 9.07 -3.25
N PRO A 37 -1.74 9.12 -3.82
CA PRO A 37 -0.82 7.98 -3.79
C PRO A 37 -0.22 7.76 -2.41
N TYR A 38 0.17 8.83 -1.73
CA TYR A 38 0.75 8.81 -0.40
C TYR A 38 0.35 10.04 0.42
N GLU A 39 0.53 9.97 1.72
CA GLU A 39 0.35 11.07 2.67
C GLU A 39 1.61 11.28 3.48
N VAL A 40 1.88 12.55 3.83
CA VAL A 40 3.00 12.94 4.69
C VAL A 40 2.46 13.41 6.03
N PHE A 41 2.97 12.82 7.10
CA PHE A 41 2.66 13.20 8.47
C PHE A 41 3.92 13.69 9.17
N GLU A 42 3.80 14.76 9.92
CA GLU A 42 4.85 15.22 10.83
C GLU A 42 4.39 15.05 12.27
N ARG A 43 5.17 14.37 13.08
CA ARG A 43 4.91 14.13 14.50
C ARG A 43 6.20 14.29 15.28
N ASP A 44 6.22 15.25 16.18
CA ASP A 44 7.38 15.54 17.05
C ASP A 44 8.70 15.70 16.28
N GLY A 45 8.64 16.33 15.10
CA GLY A 45 9.79 16.53 14.23
C GLY A 45 10.18 15.33 13.37
N VAL A 46 9.43 14.23 13.45
CA VAL A 46 9.61 13.04 12.62
C VAL A 46 8.69 13.11 11.40
N LYS A 47 9.25 12.96 10.21
CA LYS A 47 8.51 12.91 8.96
C LYS A 47 8.19 11.48 8.58
N ILE A 48 6.90 11.13 8.59
CA ILE A 48 6.39 9.81 8.26
C ILE A 48 5.66 9.89 6.93
N VAL A 49 6.01 9.05 5.97
CA VAL A 49 5.28 8.92 4.71
C VAL A 49 4.54 7.61 4.67
N VAL A 50 3.27 7.66 4.29
CA VAL A 50 2.41 6.48 4.13
C VAL A 50 2.04 6.32 2.67
N LEU A 51 2.46 5.23 2.03
CA LEU A 51 2.13 4.86 0.65
C LEU A 51 1.00 3.83 0.66
N GLY A 52 -0.10 4.10 -0.06
CA GLY A 52 -1.23 3.17 -0.15
C GLY A 52 -1.31 2.45 -1.49
N MET A 53 -1.58 1.14 -1.48
CA MET A 53 -1.81 0.35 -2.69
C MET A 53 -2.88 -0.73 -2.47
N ILE A 54 -3.42 -1.23 -3.58
CA ILE A 54 -4.40 -2.33 -3.62
C ILE A 54 -3.90 -3.42 -4.56
N THR A 55 -4.38 -4.65 -4.34
CA THR A 55 -4.17 -5.73 -5.31
C THR A 55 -4.59 -5.34 -6.71
N PRO A 56 -3.81 -5.65 -7.75
CA PRO A 56 -4.19 -5.36 -9.13
C PRO A 56 -5.23 -6.34 -9.69
N ALA A 57 -5.60 -7.39 -8.96
CA ALA A 57 -6.45 -8.47 -9.45
C ALA A 57 -7.96 -8.15 -9.43
N ILE A 58 -8.36 -6.94 -9.07
CA ILE A 58 -9.77 -6.47 -9.06
C ILE A 58 -10.55 -6.87 -10.32
N PRO A 59 -10.01 -6.76 -11.55
CA PRO A 59 -10.74 -7.13 -12.77
C PRO A 59 -11.08 -8.62 -12.90
N VAL A 60 -10.45 -9.48 -12.11
CA VAL A 60 -10.73 -10.94 -12.13
C VAL A 60 -12.00 -11.27 -11.35
N TRP A 61 -12.30 -10.51 -10.31
CA TRP A 61 -13.42 -10.83 -9.40
C TRP A 61 -14.63 -9.94 -9.60
N LEU A 62 -14.41 -8.68 -10.00
CA LEU A 62 -15.47 -7.71 -10.08
C LEU A 62 -15.87 -7.44 -11.55
N PRO A 63 -17.16 -7.33 -11.84
CA PRO A 63 -17.61 -6.90 -13.16
C PRO A 63 -17.13 -5.49 -13.47
N GLU A 64 -16.78 -5.25 -14.74
CA GLU A 64 -16.23 -3.98 -15.20
C GLU A 64 -17.08 -2.76 -14.82
N THR A 65 -18.38 -2.91 -14.74
CA THR A 65 -19.32 -1.84 -14.35
C THR A 65 -19.02 -1.24 -12.97
N LEU A 66 -18.33 -1.95 -12.07
CA LEU A 66 -17.99 -1.47 -10.74
C LEU A 66 -16.67 -0.65 -10.72
N TRP A 67 -15.80 -0.86 -11.71
CA TRP A 67 -14.49 -0.20 -11.79
C TRP A 67 -14.25 0.47 -13.17
N GLN A 68 -15.30 0.63 -13.99
CA GLN A 68 -15.21 1.26 -15.30
C GLN A 68 -14.45 2.60 -15.23
N GLY A 69 -13.49 2.80 -16.14
CA GLY A 69 -12.65 4.00 -16.17
C GLY A 69 -11.45 3.95 -15.23
N LEU A 70 -11.24 2.83 -14.55
CA LEU A 70 -10.05 2.59 -13.73
C LEU A 70 -9.16 1.51 -14.36
N TYR A 71 -7.88 1.57 -14.00
CA TYR A 71 -6.87 0.56 -14.28
C TYR A 71 -6.09 0.32 -12.99
N PHE A 72 -5.80 -0.94 -12.67
CA PHE A 72 -5.05 -1.33 -11.48
C PHE A 72 -3.65 -1.75 -11.91
N ALA A 73 -2.68 -0.88 -11.64
CA ALA A 73 -1.29 -1.09 -12.03
C ALA A 73 -0.61 -2.12 -11.12
N ASP A 74 0.44 -2.75 -11.64
CA ASP A 74 1.29 -3.65 -10.86
C ASP A 74 1.85 -2.95 -9.61
N MET A 75 1.86 -3.68 -8.48
CA MET A 75 2.27 -3.10 -7.20
C MET A 75 3.78 -2.84 -7.13
N GLU A 76 4.61 -3.71 -7.69
CA GLU A 76 6.07 -3.53 -7.66
C GLU A 76 6.49 -2.33 -8.52
N GLU A 77 5.97 -2.24 -9.75
CA GLU A 77 6.24 -1.10 -10.63
C GLU A 77 5.77 0.22 -10.03
N THR A 78 4.58 0.21 -9.43
CA THR A 78 4.01 1.37 -8.73
C THR A 78 4.85 1.78 -7.53
N ALA A 79 5.22 0.82 -6.67
CA ALA A 79 6.06 1.09 -5.51
C ALA A 79 7.42 1.66 -5.94
N ARG A 80 8.06 1.09 -6.97
CA ARG A 80 9.34 1.58 -7.50
C ARG A 80 9.26 3.04 -7.95
N LYS A 81 8.19 3.39 -8.66
CA LYS A 81 7.94 4.77 -9.10
C LYS A 81 7.78 5.73 -7.91
N TRP A 82 6.88 5.40 -6.99
CA TRP A 82 6.53 6.32 -5.91
C TRP A 82 7.59 6.38 -4.82
N MET A 83 8.28 5.29 -4.50
CA MET A 83 9.39 5.30 -3.55
C MET A 83 10.53 6.20 -4.01
N LYS A 84 10.85 6.21 -5.31
CA LYS A 84 11.82 7.16 -5.86
C LYS A 84 11.38 8.61 -5.62
N ILE A 85 10.13 8.94 -5.93
CA ILE A 85 9.57 10.29 -5.72
C ILE A 85 9.57 10.66 -4.23
N ILE A 86 9.15 9.75 -3.36
CA ILE A 86 9.09 9.95 -1.92
C ILE A 86 10.49 10.23 -1.35
N GLN A 87 11.47 9.42 -1.70
CA GLN A 87 12.84 9.59 -1.20
C GLN A 87 13.48 10.90 -1.69
N GLU A 88 13.29 11.24 -2.96
CA GLU A 88 13.87 12.47 -3.55
C GLU A 88 13.20 13.73 -3.01
N LYS A 89 11.87 13.73 -2.92
CA LYS A 89 11.08 14.93 -2.62
C LYS A 89 10.82 15.14 -1.15
N GLU A 90 10.42 14.07 -0.44
CA GLU A 90 9.94 14.17 0.94
C GLU A 90 11.06 13.93 1.94
N LYS A 91 12.05 13.08 1.62
CA LYS A 91 13.16 12.69 2.52
C LYS A 91 12.64 12.25 3.89
N PRO A 92 11.80 11.21 3.94
CA PRO A 92 11.14 10.77 5.16
C PRO A 92 12.12 10.15 6.16
N ASP A 93 11.79 10.25 7.45
CA ASP A 93 12.46 9.51 8.52
C ASP A 93 11.90 8.08 8.64
N VAL A 94 10.61 7.89 8.27
CA VAL A 94 9.92 6.59 8.31
C VAL A 94 8.99 6.47 7.10
N VAL A 95 9.01 5.30 6.45
CA VAL A 95 8.07 4.97 5.36
C VAL A 95 7.22 3.75 5.71
N VAL A 96 5.91 3.93 5.65
CA VAL A 96 4.93 2.89 5.90
C VAL A 96 4.17 2.56 4.61
N GLY A 97 4.16 1.30 4.21
CA GLY A 97 3.23 0.79 3.21
C GLY A 97 1.91 0.38 3.88
N ILE A 98 0.77 0.78 3.32
CA ILE A 98 -0.54 0.24 3.67
C ILE A 98 -1.16 -0.41 2.43
N PHE A 99 -1.16 -1.74 2.38
CA PHE A 99 -1.51 -2.47 1.17
C PHE A 99 -2.71 -3.38 1.38
N HIS A 100 -3.73 -3.21 0.56
CA HIS A 100 -4.82 -4.20 0.48
C HIS A 100 -4.44 -5.30 -0.52
N ALA A 101 -3.44 -6.08 -0.17
CA ALA A 101 -2.91 -7.26 -0.83
C ALA A 101 -2.24 -8.15 0.22
N GLY A 102 -2.29 -9.46 0.03
CA GLY A 102 -1.70 -10.41 0.96
C GLY A 102 -0.18 -10.55 0.83
N ASN A 103 0.38 -11.51 1.54
CA ASN A 103 1.82 -11.66 1.66
C ASN A 103 2.47 -12.64 0.66
N GLU A 104 1.69 -13.52 0.01
CA GLU A 104 2.23 -14.57 -0.85
C GLU A 104 2.12 -14.20 -2.34
N ALA A 105 3.19 -13.67 -2.92
CA ALA A 105 3.30 -13.32 -4.34
C ALA A 105 3.07 -14.49 -5.33
N ARG A 106 2.90 -15.71 -4.82
CA ARG A 106 2.57 -16.89 -5.63
C ARG A 106 1.12 -16.93 -6.05
N THR A 107 0.26 -16.16 -5.41
CA THR A 107 -1.16 -16.10 -5.75
C THR A 107 -1.32 -15.29 -7.02
N MET A 108 -1.59 -16.01 -8.11
CA MET A 108 -1.91 -15.41 -9.40
C MET A 108 -3.41 -15.50 -9.64
N SER A 109 -4.02 -14.37 -9.90
CA SER A 109 -5.39 -14.28 -10.38
C SER A 109 -5.37 -13.81 -11.85
N GLY A 110 -5.55 -14.74 -12.77
CA GLY A 110 -5.33 -14.49 -14.19
C GLY A 110 -3.87 -14.09 -14.45
N GLN A 111 -3.66 -12.91 -15.00
CA GLN A 111 -2.33 -12.33 -15.27
C GLN A 111 -1.78 -11.49 -14.10
N TYR A 112 -2.55 -11.30 -13.02
CA TYR A 112 -2.21 -10.38 -11.94
C TYR A 112 -1.53 -11.12 -10.77
N ARG A 113 -0.51 -10.50 -10.19
CA ARG A 113 0.06 -10.89 -8.89
C ARG A 113 -0.86 -10.35 -7.80
N GLU A 114 -1.71 -11.23 -7.25
CA GLU A 114 -2.76 -10.83 -6.32
C GLU A 114 -2.19 -10.37 -4.97
N ASP A 115 -1.27 -11.14 -4.40
CA ASP A 115 -0.74 -10.95 -3.05
C ASP A 115 0.75 -10.58 -3.08
N ALA A 116 1.08 -9.37 -3.50
CA ALA A 116 2.46 -8.96 -3.75
C ALA A 116 3.11 -8.15 -2.61
N SER A 117 2.48 -8.02 -1.44
CA SER A 117 2.98 -7.11 -0.39
C SER A 117 4.37 -7.46 0.12
N MET A 118 4.63 -8.75 0.36
CA MET A 118 5.96 -9.21 0.80
C MET A 118 7.01 -9.02 -0.30
N GLU A 119 6.65 -9.32 -1.54
CA GLU A 119 7.55 -9.16 -2.69
C GLU A 119 7.93 -7.70 -2.90
N VAL A 120 6.97 -6.78 -2.77
CA VAL A 120 7.23 -5.33 -2.80
C VAL A 120 8.21 -4.94 -1.68
N ALA A 121 7.98 -5.37 -0.44
CA ALA A 121 8.87 -5.09 0.68
C ALA A 121 10.30 -5.61 0.46
N GLN A 122 10.44 -6.77 -0.17
CA GLN A 122 11.75 -7.37 -0.46
C GLN A 122 12.48 -6.70 -1.62
N ARG A 123 11.77 -6.26 -2.67
CA ARG A 123 12.38 -5.78 -3.90
C ARG A 123 12.49 -4.26 -4.00
N ILE A 124 11.74 -3.53 -3.20
CA ILE A 124 11.72 -2.07 -3.22
C ILE A 124 12.26 -1.54 -1.90
N PRO A 125 13.49 -1.02 -1.89
CA PRO A 125 14.10 -0.44 -0.69
C PRO A 125 13.36 0.79 -0.16
N GLY A 126 13.56 1.06 1.13
CA GLY A 126 13.12 2.28 1.79
C GLY A 126 11.82 2.17 2.56
N PHE A 127 11.15 1.01 2.58
CA PHE A 127 10.07 0.74 3.54
C PHE A 127 10.64 0.30 4.89
N ASP A 128 10.11 0.84 5.99
CA ASP A 128 10.36 0.39 7.35
C ASP A 128 9.31 -0.62 7.80
N VAL A 129 8.04 -0.35 7.44
CA VAL A 129 6.88 -1.15 7.83
C VAL A 129 5.96 -1.33 6.62
N VAL A 130 5.42 -2.54 6.44
CA VAL A 130 4.31 -2.80 5.52
C VAL A 130 3.15 -3.43 6.30
N MET A 131 2.05 -2.68 6.41
CA MET A 131 0.76 -3.16 6.91
C MET A 131 -0.04 -3.68 5.73
N MET A 132 -0.48 -4.92 5.80
CA MET A 132 -1.15 -5.59 4.68
C MET A 132 -2.42 -6.30 5.11
N GLY A 133 -3.23 -6.73 4.15
CA GLY A 133 -4.49 -7.44 4.37
C GLY A 133 -4.88 -8.28 3.17
N HIS A 134 -6.19 -8.40 2.86
CA HIS A 134 -6.77 -9.08 1.71
C HIS A 134 -6.84 -10.61 1.83
N ASP A 135 -5.73 -11.30 2.05
CA ASP A 135 -5.65 -12.78 2.11
C ASP A 135 -6.28 -13.39 3.38
N HIS A 136 -6.76 -12.56 4.30
CA HIS A 136 -7.37 -12.95 5.57
C HIS A 136 -6.46 -13.78 6.48
N ARG A 137 -5.15 -13.78 6.26
CA ARG A 137 -4.17 -14.55 7.04
C ARG A 137 -3.46 -13.66 8.05
N ARG A 138 -3.33 -14.15 9.26
CA ARG A 138 -2.52 -13.44 10.26
C ARG A 138 -1.03 -13.64 9.97
N TYR A 139 -0.30 -12.54 9.90
CA TYR A 139 1.15 -12.54 9.72
C TYR A 139 1.80 -11.43 10.55
N CYS A 140 2.96 -11.73 11.11
CA CYS A 140 3.86 -10.74 11.72
C CYS A 140 5.29 -11.27 11.58
N GLY A 141 6.14 -10.57 10.85
CA GLY A 141 7.50 -11.02 10.61
C GLY A 141 8.34 -9.93 9.93
N LYS A 142 9.64 -10.18 9.84
CA LYS A 142 10.57 -9.30 9.16
C LYS A 142 11.14 -9.99 7.92
N VAL A 143 11.36 -9.21 6.88
CA VAL A 143 12.07 -9.64 5.68
C VAL A 143 13.22 -8.68 5.40
N ALA A 144 14.28 -9.19 4.78
CA ALA A 144 15.33 -8.33 4.26
C ALA A 144 14.93 -7.84 2.86
N ASN A 145 15.16 -6.56 2.57
CA ASN A 145 15.07 -6.04 1.23
C ASN A 145 16.35 -6.34 0.43
N ILE A 146 16.39 -5.95 -0.84
CA ILE A 146 17.55 -6.16 -1.72
C ILE A 146 18.82 -5.43 -1.29
N GLU A 147 18.72 -4.44 -0.42
CA GLU A 147 19.85 -3.69 0.16
C GLU A 147 20.27 -4.24 1.53
N GLY A 148 19.54 -5.24 2.06
CA GLY A 148 19.82 -5.88 3.33
C GLY A 148 19.11 -5.25 4.52
N ASP A 149 18.30 -4.19 4.33
CA ASP A 149 17.54 -3.57 5.40
C ASP A 149 16.35 -4.42 5.79
N SER A 150 16.00 -4.33 7.07
CA SER A 150 14.90 -5.11 7.66
C SER A 150 13.58 -4.37 7.54
N VAL A 151 12.61 -4.94 6.85
CA VAL A 151 11.23 -4.43 6.72
C VAL A 151 10.30 -5.26 7.60
N LEU A 152 9.54 -4.61 8.49
CA LEU A 152 8.52 -5.28 9.29
C LEU A 152 7.22 -5.40 8.50
N LEU A 153 6.68 -6.63 8.40
CA LEU A 153 5.38 -6.89 7.79
C LEU A 153 4.36 -7.32 8.86
N ILE A 154 3.15 -6.77 8.79
CA ILE A 154 2.06 -7.10 9.69
C ILE A 154 0.74 -7.24 8.93
N ASN A 155 0.01 -8.33 9.22
CA ASN A 155 -1.35 -8.59 8.71
C ASN A 155 -2.24 -9.06 9.87
N PRO A 156 -3.29 -8.30 10.23
CA PRO A 156 -4.18 -8.64 11.34
C PRO A 156 -5.25 -9.69 10.98
N ALA A 157 -5.20 -10.27 9.79
CA ALA A 157 -6.23 -11.13 9.20
C ALA A 157 -7.53 -10.35 8.86
N SER A 158 -8.69 -10.83 9.27
CA SER A 158 -9.99 -10.30 8.85
C SER A 158 -10.98 -10.14 10.00
N ASN A 159 -12.10 -9.48 9.71
CA ASN A 159 -13.26 -9.30 10.59
C ASN A 159 -13.00 -8.50 11.88
N GLY A 160 -11.96 -7.70 11.94
CA GLY A 160 -11.65 -6.87 13.11
C GLY A 160 -11.39 -7.65 14.40
N ARG A 161 -11.02 -8.92 14.31
CA ARG A 161 -10.75 -9.79 15.49
C ARG A 161 -9.41 -9.50 16.15
N VAL A 162 -8.50 -8.91 15.40
CA VAL A 162 -7.14 -8.56 15.84
C VAL A 162 -6.82 -7.15 15.39
N VAL A 163 -6.19 -6.39 16.26
CA VAL A 163 -5.58 -5.10 15.93
C VAL A 163 -4.07 -5.31 15.84
N GLY A 164 -3.48 -4.91 14.72
CA GLY A 164 -2.03 -4.84 14.57
C GLY A 164 -1.52 -3.47 15.00
N SER A 165 -0.50 -3.43 15.84
CA SER A 165 0.22 -2.21 16.19
C SER A 165 1.72 -2.39 15.98
N VAL A 166 2.39 -1.30 15.62
CA VAL A 166 3.84 -1.26 15.40
C VAL A 166 4.41 -0.06 16.15
N ASP A 167 5.41 -0.31 16.97
CA ASP A 167 6.19 0.74 17.62
C ASP A 167 7.50 0.91 16.85
N VAL A 168 7.74 2.10 16.30
CA VAL A 168 8.99 2.48 15.64
C VAL A 168 9.81 3.30 16.60
N VAL A 169 10.99 2.79 16.96
CA VAL A 169 11.92 3.49 17.85
C VAL A 169 13.02 4.13 17.03
N LEU A 170 13.06 5.44 17.01
CA LEU A 170 14.10 6.22 16.36
C LEU A 170 15.21 6.56 17.35
N LYS A 171 16.45 6.48 16.90
CA LYS A 171 17.62 6.94 17.66
C LYS A 171 18.19 8.18 16.99
N MET A 172 18.38 9.22 17.77
CA MET A 172 19.12 10.40 17.31
C MET A 172 20.61 10.06 17.30
N GLU A 173 21.21 10.06 16.13
CA GLU A 173 22.66 10.05 16.02
C GLU A 173 23.15 11.51 16.07
N HIS A 174 23.83 11.87 17.13
CA HIS A 174 24.54 13.13 17.19
C HIS A 174 25.79 13.00 16.31
N GLY A 175 25.74 13.60 15.13
CA GLY A 175 26.89 13.77 14.25
C GLY A 175 27.91 14.78 14.80
#